data_2a9e457c8e7b60a831eae32fd137c7ad
#
_entry.id   2a9e457c8e7b60a831eae32fd137c7ad
#
_cell.length_a   1.000
_cell.length_b   1.000
_cell.length_c   1.000
_cell.angle_alpha   90.00
_cell.angle_beta   90.00
_cell.angle_gamma   90.00
#
_symmetry.space_group_name_H-M   'P 1'
#
loop_
_entity.id
_entity.type
_entity.pdbx_description
1 polymer ?
#
loop_
_entity_poly.entity_id
_entity_poly.type
_entity_poly.pdbx_seq_one_letter_code
_entity_poly.pdbx_strand_id
1 'polypeptide(L)'
;MFRRARLPLLRLAYSIPTRRLTLPYSATRGAKTKSTIKFQELPQGPLAPAPLPALEEDADDQVRAYPRVIQQHLNHVSKFSDCVVLTRIGNFYELYGDQAEQYGPLLNLKVASRKTALGPIAMAGFQYTQMDRFLKSLVQGLNKHVAISEEIRNSAADQVKNGGLLYNRKVSRIVTAGTLVDETFMDP
;
A
#
# COMPACT_ATOMS: atom_id res chain seq x y z
N MET A 1 -56.53 -42.68 -10.27
CA MET A 1 -57.24 -41.55 -9.63
C MET A 1 -56.48 -41.08 -8.43
N PHE A 2 -55.53 -40.07 -8.61
CA PHE A 2 -54.78 -39.48 -7.51
C PHE A 2 -55.15 -37.98 -7.44
N ARG A 3 -55.83 -37.60 -6.38
CA ARG A 3 -56.18 -36.22 -6.08
C ARG A 3 -54.97 -35.48 -5.53
N ARG A 4 -54.52 -34.43 -6.24
CA ARG A 4 -53.52 -33.47 -5.76
C ARG A 4 -54.16 -32.53 -4.74
N ALA A 5 -53.71 -32.59 -3.49
CA ALA A 5 -54.03 -31.62 -2.46
C ALA A 5 -53.22 -30.33 -2.71
N ARG A 6 -53.92 -29.19 -2.81
CA ARG A 6 -53.32 -27.85 -2.85
C ARG A 6 -53.15 -27.36 -1.40
N LEU A 7 -51.93 -27.05 -1.02
CA LEU A 7 -51.62 -26.38 0.24
C LEU A 7 -51.80 -24.85 0.06
N PRO A 8 -52.37 -24.14 1.02
CA PRO A 8 -52.50 -22.69 0.95
C PRO A 8 -51.20 -22.01 1.36
N LEU A 9 -50.79 -21.00 0.55
CA LEU A 9 -49.70 -20.09 0.83
C LEU A 9 -50.09 -19.15 1.99
N LEU A 10 -49.52 -19.37 3.17
CA LEU A 10 -49.53 -18.41 4.28
C LEU A 10 -48.59 -17.25 3.94
N ARG A 11 -49.18 -16.09 3.61
CA ARG A 11 -48.42 -14.81 3.56
C ARG A 11 -48.18 -14.35 5.00
N LEU A 12 -46.96 -14.51 5.47
CA LEU A 12 -46.46 -13.81 6.67
C LEU A 12 -46.15 -12.37 6.28
N ALA A 13 -47.01 -11.45 6.68
CA ALA A 13 -46.77 -10.04 6.63
C ALA A 13 -45.81 -9.67 7.79
N TYR A 14 -44.55 -9.48 7.51
CA TYR A 14 -43.60 -8.89 8.46
C TYR A 14 -43.81 -7.39 8.48
N SER A 15 -44.43 -6.89 9.51
CA SER A 15 -44.50 -5.47 9.85
C SER A 15 -43.19 -5.07 10.51
N ILE A 16 -42.39 -4.28 9.83
CA ILE A 16 -41.16 -3.68 10.36
C ILE A 16 -41.55 -2.42 11.13
N PRO A 17 -41.34 -2.34 12.45
CA PRO A 17 -41.55 -1.08 13.17
C PRO A 17 -40.40 -0.10 12.81
N THR A 18 -40.74 0.96 12.12
CA THR A 18 -39.85 2.11 11.91
C THR A 18 -39.64 2.85 13.24
N ARG A 19 -38.65 2.43 14.02
CA ARG A 19 -38.11 3.25 15.12
C ARG A 19 -37.35 4.41 14.53
N ARG A 20 -37.94 5.60 14.59
CA ARG A 20 -37.20 6.86 14.41
C ARG A 20 -36.21 6.98 15.55
N LEU A 21 -34.91 6.75 15.27
CA LEU A 21 -33.80 7.11 16.14
C LEU A 21 -33.60 8.61 16.02
N THR A 22 -34.16 9.37 16.95
CA THR A 22 -33.78 10.76 17.18
C THR A 22 -32.44 10.76 17.90
N LEU A 23 -31.37 10.97 17.19
CA LEU A 23 -30.04 11.22 17.77
C LEU A 23 -30.07 12.63 18.40
N PRO A 24 -29.66 12.79 19.65
CA PRO A 24 -29.49 14.13 20.21
C PRO A 24 -28.27 14.77 19.51
N TYR A 25 -28.56 15.79 18.71
CA TYR A 25 -27.53 16.67 18.14
C TYR A 25 -26.94 17.52 19.28
N SER A 26 -25.86 17.07 19.89
CA SER A 26 -25.05 17.89 20.75
C SER A 26 -24.13 18.74 19.89
N ALA A 27 -24.62 19.93 19.55
CA ALA A 27 -23.78 20.96 18.93
C ALA A 27 -22.74 21.46 19.96
N THR A 28 -21.55 20.86 19.96
CA THR A 28 -20.39 21.50 20.58
C THR A 28 -20.05 22.73 19.73
N ARG A 29 -20.51 23.90 20.19
CA ARG A 29 -20.07 25.18 19.66
C ARG A 29 -18.57 25.31 19.92
N GLY A 30 -17.76 25.01 18.91
CA GLY A 30 -16.37 25.44 18.87
C GLY A 30 -16.35 26.96 18.98
N ALA A 31 -15.71 27.50 20.02
CA ALA A 31 -15.50 28.92 20.18
C ALA A 31 -14.69 29.44 18.98
N LYS A 32 -15.36 30.14 18.05
CA LYS A 32 -14.68 30.88 16.98
C LYS A 32 -13.98 32.05 17.65
N THR A 33 -12.68 31.95 17.89
CA THR A 33 -11.84 33.11 18.23
C THR A 33 -11.89 34.07 17.04
N LYS A 34 -12.61 35.19 17.22
CA LYS A 34 -12.57 36.27 16.27
C LYS A 34 -11.19 36.94 16.39
N SER A 35 -10.28 36.62 15.47
CA SER A 35 -9.06 37.39 15.32
C SER A 35 -9.44 38.76 14.70
N THR A 36 -9.42 39.80 15.51
CA THR A 36 -9.63 41.16 15.05
C THR A 36 -8.30 41.69 14.54
N ILE A 37 -8.11 41.73 13.23
CA ILE A 37 -6.95 42.35 12.58
C ILE A 37 -7.19 43.86 12.65
N LYS A 38 -6.28 44.61 13.30
CA LYS A 38 -6.36 46.07 13.33
C LYS A 38 -6.00 46.62 11.95
N PHE A 39 -6.77 47.58 11.46
CA PHE A 39 -6.57 48.19 10.15
C PHE A 39 -5.16 48.74 9.92
N GLN A 40 -4.46 49.09 11.00
CA GLN A 40 -3.06 49.57 11.00
C GLN A 40 -2.03 48.48 10.73
N GLU A 41 -2.41 47.23 10.84
CA GLU A 41 -1.51 46.05 10.59
C GLU A 41 -1.60 45.57 9.13
N LEU A 42 -2.43 46.18 8.30
CA LEU A 42 -2.51 45.87 6.88
C LEU A 42 -1.36 46.58 6.13
N PRO A 43 -0.60 45.89 5.29
CA PRO A 43 0.46 46.48 4.50
C PRO A 43 -0.15 47.52 3.56
N GLN A 44 0.19 48.81 3.78
CA GLN A 44 -0.23 49.97 2.99
C GLN A 44 0.77 50.17 1.84
N GLY A 45 0.74 49.33 0.83
CA GLY A 45 1.59 49.45 -0.35
C GLY A 45 0.88 48.96 -1.62
N PRO A 46 1.40 49.29 -2.81
CA PRO A 46 0.88 48.71 -4.02
C PRO A 46 0.98 47.19 -3.90
N LEU A 47 -0.15 46.51 -4.07
CA LEU A 47 -0.22 45.04 -4.05
C LEU A 47 0.75 44.53 -5.10
N ALA A 48 1.89 43.99 -4.64
CA ALA A 48 2.68 43.14 -5.52
C ALA A 48 1.74 42.03 -6.02
N PRO A 49 1.83 41.64 -7.31
CA PRO A 49 1.02 40.53 -7.81
C PRO A 49 1.23 39.37 -6.86
N ALA A 50 0.13 38.89 -6.25
CA ALA A 50 0.18 37.77 -5.37
C ALA A 50 0.93 36.65 -6.11
N PRO A 51 1.94 36.03 -5.52
CA PRO A 51 2.50 34.81 -6.10
C PRO A 51 1.31 33.89 -6.36
N LEU A 52 1.17 33.47 -7.61
CA LEU A 52 0.16 32.49 -7.97
C LEU A 52 0.27 31.39 -6.90
N PRO A 53 -0.86 30.98 -6.29
CA PRO A 53 -0.79 29.87 -5.36
C PRO A 53 -0.05 28.76 -6.09
N ALA A 54 1.12 28.37 -5.56
CA ALA A 54 1.75 27.16 -6.01
C ALA A 54 0.62 26.13 -5.95
N LEU A 55 0.30 25.56 -7.10
CA LEU A 55 -0.63 24.44 -7.14
C LEU A 55 -0.13 23.50 -6.06
N GLU A 56 -0.85 23.44 -4.96
CA GLU A 56 -0.62 22.44 -3.92
C GLU A 56 -1.05 21.11 -4.56
N GLU A 57 -0.19 20.67 -5.47
CA GLU A 57 -0.21 19.31 -5.94
C GLU A 57 0.07 18.49 -4.69
N ASP A 58 -0.90 17.66 -4.29
CA ASP A 58 -0.70 16.53 -3.40
C ASP A 58 -1.10 16.61 -1.92
N ALA A 59 -1.94 17.52 -1.47
CA ALA A 59 -2.49 17.42 -0.11
C ALA A 59 -3.68 16.43 -0.01
N ASP A 60 -4.39 16.16 -1.11
CA ASP A 60 -5.61 15.32 -1.07
C ASP A 60 -5.37 13.85 -1.48
N ASP A 61 -4.26 13.57 -2.17
CA ASP A 61 -3.89 12.18 -2.55
C ASP A 61 -3.26 11.38 -1.40
N GLN A 62 -2.82 12.02 -0.31
CA GLN A 62 -2.23 11.33 0.82
C GLN A 62 -3.23 10.53 1.66
N VAL A 63 -4.53 10.83 1.58
CA VAL A 63 -5.57 10.18 2.40
C VAL A 63 -5.95 8.80 1.86
N ARG A 64 -5.64 8.49 0.61
CA ARG A 64 -6.03 7.22 -0.05
C ARG A 64 -4.86 6.44 -0.63
N ALA A 65 -3.64 6.75 -0.29
CA ALA A 65 -2.49 6.04 -0.81
C ALA A 65 -2.18 4.76 -0.01
N TYR A 66 -1.60 3.77 -0.66
CA TYR A 66 -0.99 2.64 0.04
C TYR A 66 0.11 3.13 0.99
N PRO A 67 0.39 2.41 2.09
CA PRO A 67 1.57 2.66 2.89
C PRO A 67 2.82 2.78 2.00
N ARG A 68 3.70 3.75 2.26
CA ARG A 68 4.84 4.09 1.38
C ARG A 68 5.68 2.88 0.96
N VAL A 69 5.83 1.90 1.83
CA VAL A 69 6.54 0.65 1.53
C VAL A 69 5.89 -0.10 0.36
N ILE A 70 4.56 -0.26 0.44
CA ILE A 70 3.78 -0.94 -0.59
C ILE A 70 3.79 -0.12 -1.88
N GLN A 71 3.65 1.20 -1.77
CA GLN A 71 3.72 2.09 -2.94
C GLN A 71 5.08 2.01 -3.64
N GLN A 72 6.19 2.01 -2.89
CA GLN A 72 7.53 1.81 -3.45
C GLN A 72 7.66 0.46 -4.15
N HIS A 73 7.12 -0.61 -3.55
CA HIS A 73 7.09 -1.93 -4.18
C HIS A 73 6.30 -1.91 -5.49
N LEU A 74 5.08 -1.39 -5.50
CA LEU A 74 4.24 -1.31 -6.70
C LEU A 74 4.89 -0.46 -7.81
N ASN A 75 5.57 0.62 -7.45
CA ASN A 75 6.34 1.43 -8.39
C ASN A 75 7.52 0.64 -8.99
N HIS A 76 8.16 -0.22 -8.20
CA HIS A 76 9.20 -1.11 -8.73
C HIS A 76 8.60 -2.18 -9.64
N VAL A 77 7.46 -2.76 -9.30
CA VAL A 77 6.76 -3.74 -10.15
C VAL A 77 6.38 -3.12 -11.49
N SER A 78 5.85 -1.89 -11.50
CA SER A 78 5.51 -1.21 -12.75
C SER A 78 6.74 -0.87 -13.59
N LYS A 79 7.86 -0.53 -12.96
CA LYS A 79 9.13 -0.22 -13.64
C LYS A 79 9.85 -1.45 -14.17
N PHE A 80 9.73 -2.58 -13.50
CA PHE A 80 10.37 -3.85 -13.83
C PHE A 80 9.31 -4.94 -14.06
N SER A 81 8.46 -4.73 -15.07
CA SER A 81 7.29 -5.58 -15.35
C SER A 81 7.62 -7.05 -15.59
N ASP A 82 8.82 -7.33 -16.13
CA ASP A 82 9.28 -8.68 -16.45
C ASP A 82 9.95 -9.39 -15.26
N CYS A 83 10.06 -8.70 -14.12
CA CYS A 83 10.75 -9.19 -12.94
C CYS A 83 9.79 -9.47 -11.79
N VAL A 84 10.09 -10.50 -11.01
CA VAL A 84 9.53 -10.67 -9.67
C VAL A 84 10.28 -9.74 -8.73
N VAL A 85 9.58 -8.83 -8.07
CA VAL A 85 10.19 -7.83 -7.20
C VAL A 85 10.20 -8.33 -5.76
N LEU A 86 11.37 -8.52 -5.19
CA LEU A 86 11.56 -8.82 -3.77
C LEU A 86 11.94 -7.55 -3.04
N THR A 87 11.12 -7.11 -2.10
CA THR A 87 11.35 -5.88 -1.35
C THR A 87 11.76 -6.18 0.08
N ARG A 88 12.95 -5.70 0.48
CA ARG A 88 13.44 -5.85 1.84
C ARG A 88 12.70 -4.95 2.81
N ILE A 89 12.26 -5.54 3.91
CA ILE A 89 11.63 -4.86 5.03
C ILE A 89 12.21 -5.43 6.32
N GLY A 90 13.22 -4.75 6.84
CA GLY A 90 13.98 -5.23 7.99
C GLY A 90 14.63 -6.59 7.72
N ASN A 91 14.17 -7.62 8.41
CA ASN A 91 14.69 -8.99 8.30
C ASN A 91 13.93 -9.88 7.30
N PHE A 92 13.03 -9.31 6.49
CA PHE A 92 12.22 -10.06 5.54
C PHE A 92 12.36 -9.50 4.13
N TYR A 93 12.20 -10.38 3.14
CA TYR A 93 11.86 -10.02 1.77
C TYR A 93 10.39 -10.31 1.56
N GLU A 94 9.67 -9.32 1.08
CA GLU A 94 8.22 -9.38 0.92
C GLU A 94 7.80 -9.10 -0.52
N LEU A 95 6.74 -9.79 -0.93
CA LEU A 95 6.01 -9.64 -2.17
C LEU A 95 4.62 -9.07 -1.84
N TYR A 96 4.05 -8.25 -2.72
CA TYR A 96 2.72 -7.69 -2.53
C TYR A 96 1.87 -7.80 -3.79
N GLY A 97 0.55 -7.73 -3.60
CA GLY A 97 -0.45 -7.75 -4.66
C GLY A 97 -0.39 -9.02 -5.50
N ASP A 98 -0.55 -8.86 -6.80
CA ASP A 98 -0.62 -9.96 -7.77
C ASP A 98 0.60 -10.88 -7.72
N GLN A 99 1.80 -10.30 -7.49
CA GLN A 99 3.02 -11.10 -7.36
C GLN A 99 3.01 -11.99 -6.10
N ALA A 100 2.42 -11.51 -5.00
CA ALA A 100 2.28 -12.33 -3.79
C ALA A 100 1.28 -13.48 -3.99
N GLU A 101 0.18 -13.24 -4.69
CA GLU A 101 -0.82 -14.26 -5.00
C GLU A 101 -0.30 -15.31 -5.97
N GLN A 102 0.45 -14.87 -6.98
CA GLN A 102 0.99 -15.76 -8.02
C GLN A 102 2.18 -16.58 -7.52
N TYR A 103 3.17 -15.93 -6.91
CA TYR A 103 4.44 -16.59 -6.55
C TYR A 103 4.45 -17.15 -5.12
N GLY A 104 3.62 -16.62 -4.21
CA GLY A 104 3.52 -17.12 -2.84
C GLY A 104 3.30 -18.63 -2.77
N PRO A 105 2.24 -19.18 -3.37
CA PRO A 105 1.97 -20.61 -3.37
C PRO A 105 3.06 -21.44 -4.07
N LEU A 106 3.63 -20.93 -5.18
CA LEU A 106 4.70 -21.61 -5.93
C LEU A 106 5.98 -21.75 -5.10
N LEU A 107 6.21 -20.82 -4.19
CA LEU A 107 7.34 -20.82 -3.27
C LEU A 107 7.02 -21.50 -1.92
N ASN A 108 5.85 -22.10 -1.77
CA ASN A 108 5.36 -22.63 -0.49
C ASN A 108 5.34 -21.59 0.64
N LEU A 109 5.08 -20.32 0.29
CA LEU A 109 4.92 -19.24 1.24
C LEU A 109 3.43 -19.06 1.59
N LYS A 110 3.18 -18.74 2.86
CA LYS A 110 1.83 -18.37 3.29
C LYS A 110 1.49 -16.98 2.73
N VAL A 111 0.45 -16.92 1.91
CA VAL A 111 -0.12 -15.65 1.47
C VAL A 111 -1.04 -15.13 2.56
N ALA A 112 -0.71 -13.97 3.10
CA ALA A 112 -1.51 -13.25 4.09
C ALA A 112 -2.16 -12.02 3.43
N SER A 113 -3.21 -11.51 4.04
CA SER A 113 -3.86 -10.27 3.61
C SER A 113 -3.49 -9.15 4.57
N ARG A 114 -2.86 -8.08 4.06
CA ARG A 114 -2.53 -6.88 4.82
C ARG A 114 -3.60 -5.82 4.60
N LYS A 115 -4.22 -5.35 5.67
CA LYS A 115 -5.21 -4.26 5.60
C LYS A 115 -4.53 -2.95 5.29
N THR A 116 -5.05 -2.21 4.32
CA THR A 116 -4.60 -0.87 3.95
C THR A 116 -5.80 0.07 3.82
N ALA A 117 -5.54 1.37 3.72
CA ALA A 117 -6.61 2.37 3.53
C ALA A 117 -7.39 2.18 2.21
N LEU A 118 -6.76 1.60 1.19
CA LEU A 118 -7.38 1.28 -0.11
C LEU A 118 -8.02 -0.12 -0.17
N GLY A 119 -7.97 -0.86 0.94
CA GLY A 119 -8.47 -2.23 1.01
C GLY A 119 -7.38 -3.25 1.36
N PRO A 120 -7.73 -4.52 1.46
CA PRO A 120 -6.77 -5.57 1.73
C PRO A 120 -5.87 -5.82 0.51
N ILE A 121 -4.57 -5.98 0.74
CA ILE A 121 -3.60 -6.37 -0.29
C ILE A 121 -2.95 -7.70 0.11
N ALA A 122 -2.76 -8.59 -0.85
CA ALA A 122 -2.06 -9.85 -0.64
C ALA A 122 -0.59 -9.58 -0.33
N MET A 123 -0.02 -10.36 0.58
CA MET A 123 1.37 -10.27 1.01
C MET A 123 1.92 -11.67 1.26
N ALA A 124 3.12 -11.93 0.76
CA ALA A 124 3.89 -13.13 1.07
C ALA A 124 5.33 -12.73 1.33
N GLY A 125 6.02 -13.43 2.22
CA GLY A 125 7.40 -13.07 2.54
C GLY A 125 8.15 -14.19 3.24
N PHE A 126 9.48 -14.04 3.25
CA PHE A 126 10.41 -14.97 3.88
C PHE A 126 11.57 -14.21 4.54
N GLN A 127 12.28 -14.85 5.44
CA GLN A 127 13.43 -14.26 6.13
C GLN A 127 14.60 -14.04 5.17
N TYR A 128 15.33 -12.96 5.35
CA TYR A 128 16.47 -12.60 4.49
C TYR A 128 17.55 -13.69 4.43
N THR A 129 17.71 -14.47 5.49
CA THR A 129 18.65 -15.60 5.58
C THR A 129 18.33 -16.74 4.61
N GLN A 130 17.10 -16.77 4.09
CA GLN A 130 16.65 -17.80 3.14
C GLN A 130 16.64 -17.30 1.69
N MET A 131 17.23 -16.11 1.46
CA MET A 131 17.18 -15.48 0.15
C MET A 131 17.71 -16.36 -0.97
N ASP A 132 18.86 -17.00 -0.76
CA ASP A 132 19.52 -17.81 -1.78
C ASP A 132 18.61 -18.97 -2.23
N ARG A 133 17.98 -19.65 -1.29
CA ARG A 133 17.03 -20.72 -1.58
C ARG A 133 15.87 -20.24 -2.46
N PHE A 134 15.28 -19.09 -2.14
CA PHE A 134 14.14 -18.56 -2.88
C PHE A 134 14.56 -17.96 -4.22
N LEU A 135 15.77 -17.38 -4.32
CA LEU A 135 16.34 -16.95 -5.60
C LEU A 135 16.54 -18.15 -6.52
N LYS A 136 17.14 -19.24 -6.03
CA LYS A 136 17.31 -20.47 -6.81
C LYS A 136 15.98 -20.99 -7.33
N SER A 137 14.95 -21.02 -6.48
CA SER A 137 13.60 -21.46 -6.86
C SER A 137 12.97 -20.57 -7.92
N LEU A 138 13.09 -19.23 -7.79
CA LEU A 138 12.52 -18.28 -8.74
C LEU A 138 13.27 -18.27 -10.07
N VAL A 139 14.60 -18.24 -10.02
CA VAL A 139 15.43 -18.07 -11.22
C VAL A 139 15.63 -19.40 -11.95
N GLN A 140 16.00 -20.46 -11.24
CA GLN A 140 16.27 -21.76 -11.86
C GLN A 140 14.98 -22.60 -11.99
N GLY A 141 14.12 -22.61 -10.94
CA GLY A 141 12.91 -23.41 -10.96
C GLY A 141 11.80 -22.84 -11.83
N LEU A 142 11.55 -21.54 -11.72
CA LEU A 142 10.46 -20.86 -12.42
C LEU A 142 10.93 -20.03 -13.63
N ASN A 143 12.23 -19.99 -13.91
CA ASN A 143 12.85 -19.22 -15.00
C ASN A 143 12.40 -17.75 -15.03
N LYS A 144 12.35 -17.11 -13.85
CA LYS A 144 11.95 -15.71 -13.70
C LYS A 144 13.14 -14.83 -13.39
N HIS A 145 13.11 -13.61 -13.90
CA HIS A 145 14.03 -12.56 -13.48
C HIS A 145 13.57 -12.02 -12.13
N VAL A 146 14.50 -11.74 -11.23
CA VAL A 146 14.22 -11.25 -9.89
C VAL A 146 14.88 -9.91 -9.66
N ALA A 147 14.09 -8.88 -9.38
CA ALA A 147 14.59 -7.56 -9.00
C ALA A 147 14.60 -7.45 -7.46
N ILE A 148 15.79 -7.25 -6.90
CA ILE A 148 16.01 -7.14 -5.46
C ILE A 148 16.02 -5.68 -5.08
N SER A 149 15.05 -5.28 -4.26
CA SER A 149 14.92 -3.94 -3.71
C SER A 149 15.38 -3.90 -2.26
N GLU A 150 16.48 -3.19 -2.01
CA GLU A 150 17.12 -3.08 -0.69
C GLU A 150 16.71 -1.81 0.04
N GLU A 151 16.74 -1.87 1.38
CA GLU A 151 16.57 -0.72 2.26
C GLU A 151 17.84 0.13 2.27
N ILE A 152 17.71 1.40 1.94
CA ILE A 152 18.77 2.40 2.02
C ILE A 152 18.35 3.42 3.08
N ARG A 153 19.20 3.62 4.09
CA ARG A 153 18.95 4.64 5.11
C ARG A 153 19.07 6.02 4.50
N ASN A 154 18.04 6.83 4.66
CA ASN A 154 18.04 8.21 4.22
C ASN A 154 18.97 9.07 5.09
N SER A 155 19.66 10.01 4.46
CA SER A 155 20.38 11.07 5.20
C SER A 155 19.39 11.96 5.95
N ALA A 156 19.84 12.72 6.94
CA ALA A 156 19.00 13.66 7.67
C ALA A 156 18.31 14.68 6.74
N ALA A 157 19.02 15.15 5.71
CA ALA A 157 18.47 16.06 4.71
C ALA A 157 17.39 15.41 3.84
N ASP A 158 17.56 14.14 3.47
CA ASP A 158 16.58 13.40 2.68
C ASP A 158 15.35 13.02 3.52
N GLN A 159 15.52 12.77 4.82
CA GLN A 159 14.40 12.53 5.72
C GLN A 159 13.44 13.71 5.77
N VAL A 160 13.96 14.94 5.82
CA VAL A 160 13.15 16.17 5.80
C VAL A 160 12.37 16.27 4.48
N LYS A 161 13.02 16.02 3.34
CA LYS A 161 12.37 16.05 2.02
C LYS A 161 11.33 14.96 1.83
N ASN A 162 11.56 13.78 2.43
CA ASN A 162 10.71 12.59 2.27
C ASN A 162 9.69 12.43 3.42
N GLY A 163 9.34 13.50 4.12
CA GLY A 163 8.32 13.47 5.17
C GLY A 163 8.68 12.55 6.34
N GLY A 164 9.95 12.55 6.78
CA GLY A 164 10.42 11.78 7.94
C GLY A 164 10.72 10.30 7.66
N LEU A 165 10.73 9.87 6.42
CA LEU A 165 10.98 8.47 6.07
C LEU A 165 12.44 8.09 6.39
N LEU A 166 12.64 7.15 7.31
CA LEU A 166 13.98 6.69 7.72
C LEU A 166 14.68 5.88 6.63
N TYR A 167 13.93 5.09 5.87
CA TYR A 167 14.45 4.21 4.83
C TYR A 167 13.74 4.43 3.51
N ASN A 168 14.53 4.47 2.45
CA ASN A 168 14.05 4.40 1.08
C ASN A 168 14.41 3.04 0.49
N ARG A 169 13.71 2.62 -0.56
CA ARG A 169 13.94 1.33 -1.21
C ARG A 169 14.33 1.57 -2.66
N LYS A 170 15.42 0.95 -3.06
CA LYS A 170 15.89 1.01 -4.45
C LYS A 170 16.22 -0.40 -4.92
N VAL A 171 15.95 -0.68 -6.18
CA VAL A 171 16.41 -1.91 -6.80
C VAL A 171 17.94 -1.86 -6.86
N SER A 172 18.59 -2.76 -6.14
CA SER A 172 20.06 -2.87 -6.06
C SER A 172 20.62 -3.70 -7.19
N ARG A 173 19.94 -4.81 -7.52
CA ARG A 173 20.36 -5.72 -8.58
C ARG A 173 19.17 -6.46 -9.18
N ILE A 174 19.36 -6.93 -10.41
CA ILE A 174 18.43 -7.87 -11.08
C ILE A 174 19.18 -9.18 -11.25
N VAL A 175 18.58 -10.26 -10.80
CA VAL A 175 19.14 -11.61 -10.90
C VAL A 175 18.39 -12.38 -11.99
N THR A 176 19.16 -12.92 -12.91
CA THR A 176 18.68 -13.75 -14.03
C THR A 176 19.39 -15.09 -14.00
N ALA A 177 18.97 -16.07 -14.80
CA ALA A 177 19.64 -17.35 -14.90
C ALA A 177 21.14 -17.22 -15.26
N GLY A 178 21.48 -16.21 -16.07
CA GLY A 178 22.88 -15.94 -16.46
C GLY A 178 23.70 -15.16 -15.45
N THR A 179 23.08 -14.48 -14.48
CA THR A 179 23.78 -13.68 -13.46
C THR A 179 23.73 -14.33 -12.07
N LEU A 180 23.11 -15.48 -11.95
CA LEU A 180 23.11 -16.30 -10.72
C LEU A 180 24.42 -17.06 -10.60
N VAL A 181 25.55 -16.35 -10.46
CA VAL A 181 26.92 -16.91 -10.46
C VAL A 181 27.54 -16.85 -9.06
N ASP A 182 26.74 -16.88 -8.00
CA ASP A 182 27.30 -17.03 -6.66
C ASP A 182 27.72 -18.50 -6.45
N GLU A 183 28.91 -18.72 -5.90
CA GLU A 183 29.47 -20.05 -5.63
C GLU A 183 28.55 -20.96 -4.83
N THR A 184 27.66 -20.38 -4.02
CA THR A 184 26.63 -21.09 -3.25
C THR A 184 25.54 -21.71 -4.12
N PHE A 185 25.41 -21.34 -5.38
CA PHE A 185 24.44 -21.87 -6.34
C PHE A 185 25.04 -22.88 -7.31
N MET A 186 26.36 -23.02 -7.32
CA MET A 186 27.05 -24.07 -8.06
C MET A 186 27.07 -25.33 -7.21
N ASP A 187 25.98 -26.09 -7.24
CA ASP A 187 26.01 -27.45 -6.74
C ASP A 187 26.90 -28.31 -7.66
N PRO A 188 27.74 -29.20 -7.09
CA PRO A 188 28.58 -30.11 -7.85
C PRO A 188 27.74 -31.14 -8.62
#